data_8a0356bcd6579b1f4999a870ebf3670e
#
_entry.id   8a0356bcd6579b1f4999a870ebf3670e
#
_cell.length_a   1.000
_cell.length_b   1.000
_cell.length_c   1.000
_cell.angle_alpha   90.00
_cell.angle_beta   90.00
_cell.angle_gamma   90.00
#
_symmetry.space_group_name_H-M   'P 1'
#
loop_
_entity.id
_entity.type
_entity.pdbx_description
1 polymer ?
#
loop_
_entity_poly.entity_id
_entity_poly.type
_entity_poly.pdbx_seq_one_letter_code
_entity_poly.pdbx_strand_id
1 'polypeptide(L)'
;MAAVDIFRSEAPDRVGAQRRRVRNFAAALAACSSVIYFLIGLRVVNVIQNPEEQVGFGFAAGVGFAIAALLILSVDQRALWVAGAVLQALIIFMYFTLAAERIPEFEVWGILLRVVQIPLLGVIAYLAIRPRGHARHARVPAVRVGGMAP
;
A
#
# COMPACT_ATOMS: atom_id res chain seq x y z
N MET A 1 38.91 21.61 -2.22
CA MET A 1 37.62 21.58 -2.96
C MET A 1 36.96 20.19 -3.04
N ALA A 2 37.58 19.13 -2.49
CA ALA A 2 37.07 17.76 -2.57
C ALA A 2 36.06 17.32 -1.47
N ALA A 3 35.88 18.09 -0.39
CA ALA A 3 35.04 17.69 0.75
C ALA A 3 33.53 17.94 0.55
N VAL A 4 33.12 18.72 -0.43
CA VAL A 4 31.70 19.08 -0.66
C VAL A 4 30.97 18.00 -1.46
N ASP A 5 31.65 17.16 -2.22
CA ASP A 5 31.03 16.12 -3.06
C ASP A 5 30.63 14.86 -2.28
N ILE A 6 31.26 14.60 -1.13
CA ILE A 6 30.96 13.40 -0.31
C ILE A 6 29.56 13.50 0.31
N PHE A 7 29.10 14.69 0.71
CA PHE A 7 27.78 14.88 1.30
C PHE A 7 26.62 14.86 0.28
N ARG A 8 26.90 15.00 -1.00
CA ARG A 8 25.88 15.06 -2.06
C ARG A 8 25.46 13.68 -2.58
N SER A 9 26.29 12.67 -2.37
CA SER A 9 26.08 11.32 -2.90
C SER A 9 25.14 10.46 -2.04
N GLU A 10 25.00 10.73 -0.74
CA GLU A 10 24.21 9.89 0.18
C GLU A 10 22.70 10.19 0.23
N ALA A 11 22.27 11.37 -0.20
CA ALA A 11 20.88 11.80 -0.07
C ALA A 11 19.86 11.01 -0.94
N PRO A 12 20.14 10.65 -2.21
CA PRO A 12 19.20 9.92 -3.05
C PRO A 12 18.94 8.49 -2.59
N ASP A 13 19.94 7.82 -2.02
CA ASP A 13 19.83 6.43 -1.58
C ASP A 13 18.93 6.28 -0.34
N ARG A 14 18.96 7.25 0.57
CA ARG A 14 18.13 7.27 1.77
C ARG A 14 16.64 7.41 1.44
N VAL A 15 16.29 8.25 0.48
CA VAL A 15 14.89 8.46 0.05
C VAL A 15 14.33 7.20 -0.60
N GLY A 16 15.11 6.53 -1.44
CA GLY A 16 14.72 5.25 -2.06
C GLY A 16 14.53 4.13 -1.04
N ALA A 17 15.46 4.01 -0.08
CA ALA A 17 15.40 3.03 0.99
C ALA A 17 14.18 3.27 1.90
N GLN A 18 13.88 4.52 2.26
CA GLN A 18 12.72 4.87 3.07
C GLN A 18 11.42 4.50 2.33
N ARG A 19 11.30 4.84 1.05
CA ARG A 19 10.10 4.50 0.26
C ARG A 19 9.89 2.99 0.17
N ARG A 20 10.97 2.21 0.00
CA ARG A 20 10.91 0.74 0.00
C ARG A 20 10.42 0.19 1.34
N ARG A 21 10.91 0.71 2.46
CA ARG A 21 10.44 0.31 3.80
C ARG A 21 8.95 0.59 3.99
N VAL A 22 8.48 1.76 3.56
CA VAL A 22 7.07 2.14 3.63
C VAL A 22 6.21 1.22 2.76
N ARG A 23 6.66 0.86 1.56
CA ARG A 23 5.98 -0.12 0.70
C ARG A 23 5.90 -1.51 1.34
N ASN A 24 7.00 -1.99 1.90
CA ASN A 24 7.02 -3.29 2.56
C ASN A 24 6.08 -3.31 3.77
N PHE A 25 6.01 -2.21 4.52
CA PHE A 25 5.07 -2.08 5.62
C PHE A 25 3.61 -2.10 5.13
N ALA A 26 3.28 -1.38 4.06
CA ALA A 26 1.96 -1.43 3.44
C ALA A 26 1.61 -2.85 2.97
N ALA A 27 2.55 -3.55 2.33
CA ALA A 27 2.35 -4.93 1.89
C ALA A 27 2.11 -5.88 3.07
N ALA A 28 2.84 -5.71 4.18
CA ALA A 28 2.63 -6.50 5.40
C ALA A 28 1.24 -6.27 6.00
N LEU A 29 0.75 -5.02 6.05
CA LEU A 29 -0.61 -4.71 6.50
C LEU A 29 -1.67 -5.31 5.58
N ALA A 30 -1.48 -5.26 4.27
CA ALA A 30 -2.39 -5.89 3.30
C ALA A 30 -2.40 -7.42 3.45
N ALA A 31 -1.23 -8.05 3.63
CA ALA A 31 -1.12 -9.48 3.88
C ALA A 31 -1.79 -9.88 5.20
N CYS A 32 -1.62 -9.09 6.26
CA CYS A 32 -2.29 -9.30 7.54
C CYS A 32 -3.82 -9.22 7.37
N SER A 33 -4.34 -8.24 6.64
CA SER A 33 -5.76 -8.13 6.31
C SER A 33 -6.25 -9.35 5.54
N SER A 34 -5.46 -9.84 4.56
CA SER A 34 -5.76 -11.05 3.80
C SER A 34 -5.93 -12.27 4.71
N VAL A 35 -4.98 -12.48 5.64
CA VAL A 35 -5.04 -13.61 6.60
C VAL A 35 -6.30 -13.53 7.46
N ILE A 36 -6.64 -12.35 7.99
CA ILE A 36 -7.85 -12.17 8.81
C ILE A 36 -9.11 -12.51 7.98
N TYR A 37 -9.19 -12.06 6.73
CA TYR A 37 -10.31 -12.38 5.86
C TYR A 37 -10.39 -13.87 5.53
N PHE A 38 -9.26 -14.56 5.34
CA PHE A 38 -9.28 -16.01 5.18
C PHE A 38 -9.76 -16.74 6.43
N LEU A 39 -9.36 -16.28 7.63
CA LEU A 39 -9.88 -16.85 8.89
C LEU A 39 -11.39 -16.65 9.03
N ILE A 40 -11.93 -15.53 8.56
CA ILE A 40 -13.38 -15.28 8.47
C ILE A 40 -14.02 -16.25 7.46
N GLY A 41 -13.45 -16.39 6.27
CA GLY A 41 -13.95 -17.32 5.25
C GLY A 41 -13.91 -18.78 5.67
N LEU A 42 -12.90 -19.18 6.43
CA LEU A 42 -12.77 -20.53 7.01
C LEU A 42 -13.65 -20.75 8.24
N ARG A 43 -14.46 -19.77 8.64
CA ARG A 43 -15.33 -19.81 9.83
C ARG A 43 -14.59 -20.02 11.16
N VAL A 44 -13.28 -19.75 11.19
CA VAL A 44 -12.51 -19.71 12.44
C VAL A 44 -13.00 -18.53 13.30
N VAL A 45 -13.46 -17.49 12.61
CA VAL A 45 -14.00 -16.26 13.19
C VAL A 45 -15.38 -16.00 12.58
N ASN A 46 -16.41 -15.89 13.42
CA ASN A 46 -17.77 -15.59 12.98
C ASN A 46 -18.00 -14.07 13.04
N VAL A 47 -18.28 -13.47 11.90
CA VAL A 47 -18.51 -12.01 11.73
C VAL A 47 -19.87 -11.71 11.10
N ILE A 48 -20.43 -12.65 10.38
CA ILE A 48 -21.71 -12.53 9.66
C ILE A 48 -22.65 -13.63 10.13
N GLN A 49 -23.92 -13.28 10.34
CA GLN A 49 -24.94 -14.24 10.81
C GLN A 49 -25.27 -15.32 9.76
N ASN A 50 -25.14 -14.97 8.46
CA ASN A 50 -25.36 -15.93 7.38
C ASN A 50 -24.03 -16.64 7.04
N PRO A 51 -23.89 -17.95 7.34
CA PRO A 51 -22.66 -18.69 7.15
C PRO A 51 -22.18 -18.79 5.69
N GLU A 52 -23.09 -18.84 4.73
CA GLU A 52 -22.73 -18.96 3.31
C GLU A 52 -22.17 -17.65 2.76
N GLU A 53 -22.80 -16.54 3.12
CA GLU A 53 -22.30 -15.20 2.75
C GLU A 53 -20.94 -14.92 3.39
N GLN A 54 -20.72 -15.38 4.62
CA GLN A 54 -19.44 -15.22 5.31
C GLN A 54 -18.29 -15.90 4.56
N VAL A 55 -18.51 -17.14 4.09
CA VAL A 55 -17.50 -17.90 3.34
C VAL A 55 -17.14 -17.15 2.04
N GLY A 56 -18.14 -16.80 1.24
CA GLY A 56 -17.94 -16.10 -0.03
C GLY A 56 -17.21 -14.76 0.16
N PHE A 57 -17.68 -13.96 1.10
CA PHE A 57 -17.09 -12.65 1.41
C PHE A 57 -15.66 -12.77 1.93
N GLY A 58 -15.40 -13.68 2.88
CA GLY A 58 -14.09 -13.88 3.48
C GLY A 58 -13.04 -14.30 2.45
N PHE A 59 -13.36 -15.25 1.58
CA PHE A 59 -12.43 -15.70 0.54
C PHE A 59 -12.22 -14.62 -0.53
N ALA A 60 -13.28 -13.96 -1.00
CA ALA A 60 -13.15 -12.91 -2.01
C ALA A 60 -12.29 -11.74 -1.52
N ALA A 61 -12.56 -11.26 -0.30
CA ALA A 61 -11.77 -10.19 0.31
C ALA A 61 -10.34 -10.65 0.63
N GLY A 62 -10.16 -11.88 1.14
CA GLY A 62 -8.84 -12.44 1.42
C GLY A 62 -7.95 -12.49 0.17
N VAL A 63 -8.47 -13.01 -0.94
CA VAL A 63 -7.76 -13.04 -2.23
C VAL A 63 -7.49 -11.61 -2.72
N GLY A 64 -8.46 -10.70 -2.62
CA GLY A 64 -8.30 -9.30 -3.01
C GLY A 64 -7.14 -8.62 -2.28
N PHE A 65 -7.05 -8.79 -0.97
CA PHE A 65 -5.94 -8.24 -0.17
C PHE A 65 -4.61 -8.95 -0.42
N ALA A 66 -4.59 -10.25 -0.74
CA ALA A 66 -3.37 -10.96 -1.16
C ALA A 66 -2.83 -10.39 -2.48
N ILE A 67 -3.70 -10.21 -3.47
CA ILE A 67 -3.33 -9.58 -4.74
C ILE A 67 -2.85 -8.14 -4.50
N ALA A 68 -3.53 -7.37 -3.66
CA ALA A 68 -3.09 -6.01 -3.30
C ALA A 68 -1.69 -6.01 -2.69
N ALA A 69 -1.37 -6.93 -1.77
CA ALA A 69 -0.05 -7.06 -1.18
C ALA A 69 1.03 -7.33 -2.24
N LEU A 70 0.76 -8.23 -3.20
CA LEU A 70 1.67 -8.52 -4.31
C LEU A 70 1.85 -7.32 -5.24
N LEU A 71 0.77 -6.61 -5.57
CA LEU A 71 0.83 -5.40 -6.41
C LEU A 71 1.63 -4.28 -5.71
N ILE A 72 1.46 -4.11 -4.41
CA ILE A 72 2.24 -3.16 -3.61
C ILE A 72 3.73 -3.44 -3.70
N LEU A 73 4.15 -4.71 -3.71
CA LEU A 73 5.56 -5.09 -3.80
C LEU A 73 6.10 -5.00 -5.24
N SER A 74 5.28 -5.30 -6.24
CA SER A 74 5.72 -5.45 -7.63
C SER A 74 5.64 -4.15 -8.41
N VAL A 75 4.61 -3.33 -8.17
CA VAL A 75 4.29 -2.17 -9.00
C VAL A 75 4.36 -0.88 -8.18
N ASP A 76 5.13 0.09 -8.67
CA ASP A 76 5.19 1.42 -8.08
C ASP A 76 4.59 2.46 -9.05
N GLN A 77 3.29 2.47 -9.20
CA GLN A 77 2.55 3.44 -10.03
C GLN A 77 1.66 4.32 -9.17
N ARG A 78 1.68 5.63 -9.43
CA ARG A 78 0.85 6.59 -8.68
C ARG A 78 -0.65 6.31 -8.82
N ALA A 79 -1.08 5.93 -10.02
CA ALA A 79 -2.47 5.59 -10.28
C ALA A 79 -2.94 4.42 -9.40
N LEU A 80 -2.09 3.40 -9.22
CA LEU A 80 -2.37 2.25 -8.35
C LEU A 80 -2.51 2.67 -6.87
N TRP A 81 -1.64 3.58 -6.40
CA TRP A 81 -1.72 4.11 -5.03
C TRP A 81 -3.00 4.91 -4.80
N VAL A 82 -3.38 5.76 -5.76
CA VAL A 82 -4.63 6.54 -5.68
C VAL A 82 -5.84 5.61 -5.71
N ALA A 83 -5.90 4.68 -6.66
CA ALA A 83 -7.00 3.72 -6.76
C ALA A 83 -7.11 2.85 -5.49
N GLY A 84 -5.98 2.36 -4.97
CA GLY A 84 -5.93 1.60 -3.72
C GLY A 84 -6.41 2.41 -2.51
N ALA A 85 -6.02 3.69 -2.41
CA ALA A 85 -6.47 4.56 -1.33
C ALA A 85 -7.99 4.82 -1.39
N VAL A 86 -8.52 5.09 -2.58
CA VAL A 86 -9.97 5.28 -2.78
C VAL A 86 -10.75 4.02 -2.43
N LEU A 87 -10.31 2.87 -2.94
CA LEU A 87 -10.94 1.58 -2.65
C LEU A 87 -10.91 1.27 -1.15
N GLN A 88 -9.77 1.48 -0.49
CA GLN A 88 -9.61 1.23 0.94
C GLN A 88 -10.46 2.18 1.78
N ALA A 89 -10.56 3.46 1.40
CA ALA A 89 -11.45 4.42 2.05
C ALA A 89 -12.92 4.00 1.91
N LEU A 90 -13.33 3.54 0.73
CA LEU A 90 -14.67 3.04 0.48
C LEU A 90 -15.00 1.81 1.34
N ILE A 91 -14.07 0.84 1.44
CA ILE A 91 -14.25 -0.35 2.28
C ILE A 91 -14.44 0.04 3.75
N ILE A 92 -13.65 0.99 4.25
CA ILE A 92 -13.77 1.48 5.63
C ILE A 92 -15.11 2.20 5.83
N PHE A 93 -15.48 3.08 4.90
CA PHE A 93 -16.74 3.82 4.94
C PHE A 93 -17.95 2.86 4.95
N MET A 94 -17.99 1.90 4.00
CA MET A 94 -19.05 0.90 3.92
C MET A 94 -19.18 0.08 5.19
N TYR A 95 -18.07 -0.24 5.85
CA TYR A 95 -18.13 -0.94 7.12
C TYR A 95 -18.87 -0.13 8.18
N PHE A 96 -18.52 1.13 8.37
CA PHE A 96 -19.15 1.96 9.41
C PHE A 96 -20.62 2.23 9.13
N THR A 97 -21.01 2.39 7.86
CA THR A 97 -22.43 2.58 7.50
C THR A 97 -23.24 1.30 7.74
N LEU A 98 -22.72 0.12 7.38
CA LEU A 98 -23.42 -1.14 7.55
C LEU A 98 -23.35 -1.68 8.99
N ALA A 99 -22.30 -1.37 9.74
CA ALA A 99 -22.15 -1.83 11.11
C ALA A 99 -23.17 -1.18 12.07
N ALA A 100 -23.57 0.06 11.77
CA ALA A 100 -24.59 0.77 12.57
C ALA A 100 -25.97 0.12 12.50
N GLU A 101 -26.24 -0.68 11.46
CA GLU A 101 -27.50 -1.40 11.26
C GLU A 101 -27.51 -2.82 11.83
N ARG A 102 -26.38 -3.29 12.37
CA ARG A 102 -26.23 -4.66 12.88
C ARG A 102 -26.45 -4.76 14.38
N ILE A 103 -26.87 -5.92 14.84
CA ILE A 103 -26.99 -6.26 16.26
C ILE A 103 -26.10 -7.49 16.54
N PRO A 104 -25.03 -7.38 17.35
CA PRO A 104 -24.52 -6.16 17.98
C PRO A 104 -23.89 -5.21 16.96
N GLU A 105 -23.98 -3.90 17.24
CA GLU A 105 -23.56 -2.83 16.30
C GLU A 105 -22.10 -2.93 15.88
N PHE A 106 -21.21 -3.40 16.76
CA PHE A 106 -19.79 -3.52 16.46
C PHE A 106 -19.24 -4.87 16.94
N GLU A 107 -18.78 -5.68 16.00
CA GLU A 107 -18.09 -6.92 16.30
C GLU A 107 -16.60 -6.67 16.54
N VAL A 108 -16.04 -7.34 17.54
CA VAL A 108 -14.61 -7.21 17.91
C VAL A 108 -13.68 -7.47 16.72
N TRP A 109 -14.00 -8.44 15.88
CA TRP A 109 -13.19 -8.78 14.71
C TRP A 109 -13.27 -7.74 13.59
N GLY A 110 -14.46 -7.15 13.41
CA GLY A 110 -14.64 -6.04 12.50
C GLY A 110 -13.82 -4.83 12.93
N ILE A 111 -13.79 -4.50 14.21
CA ILE A 111 -12.96 -3.43 14.78
C ILE A 111 -11.47 -3.75 14.61
N LEU A 112 -11.04 -4.97 14.97
CA LEU A 112 -9.64 -5.39 14.82
C LEU A 112 -9.16 -5.25 13.38
N LEU A 113 -10.00 -5.62 12.42
CA LEU A 113 -9.69 -5.46 11.00
C LEU A 113 -9.49 -3.98 10.64
N ARG A 114 -10.29 -3.04 11.21
CA ARG A 114 -10.12 -1.58 10.98
C ARG A 114 -8.82 -1.06 11.59
N VAL A 115 -8.39 -1.58 12.73
CA VAL A 115 -7.09 -1.23 13.33
C VAL A 115 -5.93 -1.51 12.35
N VAL A 116 -6.03 -2.54 11.52
CA VAL A 116 -5.03 -2.85 10.48
C VAL A 116 -5.26 -2.03 9.22
N GLN A 117 -6.50 -1.82 8.81
CA GLN A 117 -6.86 -1.18 7.54
C GLN A 117 -6.71 0.35 7.55
N ILE A 118 -6.92 1.01 8.69
CA ILE A 118 -6.74 2.47 8.80
C ILE A 118 -5.27 2.87 8.60
N PRO A 119 -4.29 2.26 9.28
CA PRO A 119 -2.87 2.48 8.96
C PRO A 119 -2.52 2.15 7.51
N LEU A 120 -3.08 1.08 6.94
CA LEU A 120 -2.88 0.74 5.53
C LEU A 120 -3.32 1.87 4.61
N LEU A 121 -4.52 2.43 4.83
CA LEU A 121 -5.01 3.60 4.09
C LEU A 121 -4.06 4.78 4.22
N GLY A 122 -3.61 5.11 5.43
CA GLY A 122 -2.66 6.20 5.66
C GLY A 122 -1.35 6.03 4.90
N VAL A 123 -0.81 4.82 4.88
CA VAL A 123 0.44 4.52 4.17
C VAL A 123 0.27 4.57 2.66
N ILE A 124 -0.84 4.04 2.12
CA ILE A 124 -1.13 4.10 0.68
C ILE A 124 -1.35 5.55 0.24
N ALA A 125 -2.10 6.34 0.99
CA ALA A 125 -2.32 7.76 0.72
C ALA A 125 -0.99 8.54 0.75
N TYR A 126 -0.13 8.28 1.72
CA TYR A 126 1.21 8.85 1.77
C TYR A 126 2.03 8.54 0.50
N LEU A 127 2.01 7.28 0.03
CA LEU A 127 2.70 6.88 -1.20
C LEU A 127 2.09 7.52 -2.46
N ALA A 128 0.78 7.78 -2.47
CA ALA A 128 0.08 8.46 -3.56
C ALA A 128 0.45 9.95 -3.66
N ILE A 129 0.61 10.62 -2.52
CA ILE A 129 0.88 12.07 -2.46
C ILE A 129 2.37 12.37 -2.71
N ARG A 130 3.29 11.56 -2.17
CA ARG A 130 4.72 11.82 -2.34
C ARG A 130 5.19 11.53 -3.75
N PRO A 131 5.76 12.54 -4.45
CA PRO A 131 6.31 12.33 -5.78
C PRO A 131 7.47 11.33 -5.72
N ARG A 132 7.59 10.52 -6.77
CA ARG A 132 8.78 9.72 -6.99
C ARG A 132 9.94 10.68 -7.13
N GLY A 133 11.00 10.48 -6.36
CA GLY A 133 12.26 11.13 -6.67
C GLY A 133 12.59 10.77 -8.12
N HIS A 134 12.37 11.70 -9.03
CA HIS A 134 12.87 11.56 -10.39
C HIS A 134 14.37 11.44 -10.21
N ALA A 135 14.93 10.25 -10.44
CA ALA A 135 16.33 10.18 -10.83
C ALA A 135 16.42 11.11 -12.04
N ARG A 136 16.94 12.34 -11.79
CA ARG A 136 17.33 13.22 -12.89
C ARG A 136 18.25 12.35 -13.71
N HIS A 137 17.76 11.92 -14.88
CA HIS A 137 18.65 11.46 -15.91
C HIS A 137 19.73 12.52 -15.98
N ALA A 138 20.90 12.22 -15.41
CA ALA A 138 22.08 13.02 -15.62
C ALA A 138 22.18 13.12 -17.14
N ARG A 139 21.85 14.30 -17.67
CA ARG A 139 22.19 14.62 -19.05
C ARG A 139 23.68 14.40 -19.11
N VAL A 140 24.06 13.28 -19.71
CA VAL A 140 25.45 13.06 -20.12
C VAL A 140 25.80 14.31 -20.91
N PRO A 141 26.73 15.17 -20.44
CA PRO A 141 27.12 16.30 -21.23
C PRO A 141 27.63 15.76 -22.56
N ALA A 142 27.00 16.18 -23.65
CA ALA A 142 27.45 15.83 -24.97
C ALA A 142 28.95 16.18 -25.03
N VAL A 143 29.79 15.15 -25.09
CA VAL A 143 31.21 15.30 -25.33
C VAL A 143 31.32 16.00 -26.67
N ARG A 144 31.63 17.30 -26.62
CA ARG A 144 31.92 18.09 -27.79
C ARG A 144 33.24 17.56 -28.31
N VAL A 145 33.14 16.60 -29.25
CA VAL A 145 34.31 16.18 -30.04
C VAL A 145 34.75 17.44 -30.79
N GLY A 146 35.77 18.06 -30.26
CA GLY A 146 36.41 19.20 -30.88
C GLY A 146 36.91 18.82 -32.27
N GLY A 147 36.33 19.43 -33.31
CA GLY A 147 36.80 19.27 -34.67
C GLY A 147 38.27 19.70 -34.74
N MET A 148 39.10 18.75 -35.10
CA MET A 148 40.42 19.02 -35.68
C MET A 148 40.15 19.53 -37.07
N ALA A 149 40.32 20.83 -37.24
CA ALA A 149 40.44 21.43 -38.59
C ALA A 149 41.89 21.27 -39.10
N PRO A 150 42.09 21.04 -40.37
CA PRO A 150 43.40 20.83 -41.02
C PRO A 150 44.27 22.09 -41.06
#